data_0ec2186a44a06e918cc41b275a6ac939
#
_entry.id   0ec2186a44a06e918cc41b275a6ac939
#
_cell.length_a   1.000
_cell.length_b   1.000
_cell.length_c   1.000
_cell.angle_alpha   90.00
_cell.angle_beta   90.00
_cell.angle_gamma   90.00
#
_symmetry.space_group_name_H-M   'P 1'
#
loop_
_entity.id
_entity.type
_entity.pdbx_description
1 polymer ?
#
loop_
_entity_poly.entity_id
_entity_poly.type
_entity_poly.pdbx_seq_one_letter_code
_entity_poly.pdbx_strand_id
1 'polypeptide(L)'
;MNDERKKRRRLIRKYPAYSLAECLVIPNIIFSENAGLPLSRILLAKKIGTSANSSSFTTKLAACEEYGVTEGRYKDETIRITSLGTAIAASKDKNEYSEALTIALNKPEIFEKLNSLIGNSEIPEDELLRNIAIRDLGIHHDQTEEFVEIIKANKKLSPIYSKS
;
A
#
# COMPACT_ATOMS: atom_id res chain seq x y z
N MET A 1 -17.67 18.50 25.79
CA MET A 1 -16.35 17.86 25.73
C MET A 1 -16.35 16.47 25.10
N ASN A 2 -17.27 15.62 25.48
CA ASN A 2 -17.35 14.28 24.89
C ASN A 2 -17.71 14.28 23.40
N ASP A 3 -18.46 15.27 22.93
CA ASP A 3 -18.88 15.36 21.53
C ASP A 3 -17.74 15.80 20.60
N GLU A 4 -16.82 16.63 21.09
CA GLU A 4 -15.67 17.04 20.30
C GLU A 4 -14.66 15.90 20.13
N ARG A 5 -14.51 15.04 21.13
CA ARG A 5 -13.66 13.86 21.04
C ARG A 5 -14.25 12.83 20.08
N LYS A 6 -15.57 12.72 19.99
CA LYS A 6 -16.26 11.85 19.04
C LYS A 6 -16.14 12.38 17.62
N LYS A 7 -16.12 13.70 17.43
CA LYS A 7 -15.96 14.35 16.13
C LYS A 7 -14.53 14.22 15.56
N ARG A 8 -13.54 13.95 16.43
CA ARG A 8 -12.14 13.75 16.07
C ARG A 8 -11.77 12.29 15.81
N ARG A 9 -12.76 11.39 15.74
CA ARG A 9 -12.49 10.01 15.36
C ARG A 9 -11.78 10.00 14.01
N ARG A 10 -10.65 9.27 13.93
CA ARG A 10 -9.93 9.09 12.68
C ARG A 10 -10.90 8.62 11.61
N LEU A 11 -10.89 9.33 10.50
CA LEU A 11 -11.61 8.89 9.31
C LEU A 11 -11.02 7.55 8.90
N ILE A 12 -11.90 6.59 8.63
CA ILE A 12 -11.48 5.28 8.12
C ILE A 12 -11.03 5.50 6.69
N ARG A 13 -9.79 5.10 6.36
CA ARG A 13 -9.30 5.14 4.99
C ARG A 13 -9.91 4.01 4.18
N LYS A 14 -10.39 4.34 3.01
CA LYS A 14 -10.88 3.37 2.01
C LYS A 14 -9.76 2.86 1.11
N TYR A 15 -8.54 3.29 1.35
CA TYR A 15 -7.36 3.00 0.54
C TYR A 15 -6.18 2.71 1.46
N PRO A 16 -5.13 2.00 0.97
CA PRO A 16 -3.91 1.80 1.76
C PRO A 16 -3.26 3.14 2.10
N ALA A 17 -2.84 3.29 3.34
CA ALA A 17 -2.28 4.56 3.84
C ALA A 17 -0.89 4.88 3.28
N TYR A 18 -0.27 3.94 2.57
CA TYR A 18 1.06 4.08 1.97
C TYR A 18 1.04 3.62 0.53
N SER A 19 1.95 4.16 -0.28
CA SER A 19 2.16 3.67 -1.63
C SER A 19 2.76 2.26 -1.61
N LEU A 20 2.61 1.53 -2.71
CA LEU A 20 3.20 0.19 -2.78
C LEU A 20 4.73 0.25 -2.64
N ALA A 21 5.39 1.25 -3.23
CA ALA A 21 6.83 1.40 -3.11
C ALA A 21 7.28 1.49 -1.65
N GLU A 22 6.56 2.26 -0.84
CA GLU A 22 6.84 2.37 0.60
C GLU A 22 6.60 1.05 1.33
N CYS A 23 5.58 0.31 0.93
CA CYS A 23 5.24 -0.98 1.53
C CYS A 23 6.26 -2.06 1.20
N LEU A 24 6.88 -2.02 0.03
CA LEU A 24 7.79 -3.09 -0.43
C LEU A 24 9.04 -3.23 0.42
N VAL A 25 9.39 -2.22 1.21
CA VAL A 25 10.47 -2.31 2.20
C VAL A 25 10.26 -3.52 3.11
N ILE A 26 9.02 -3.78 3.51
CA ILE A 26 8.69 -4.86 4.45
C ILE A 26 8.91 -6.25 3.86
N PRO A 27 8.30 -6.64 2.75
CA PRO A 27 8.58 -7.97 2.18
C PRO A 27 10.04 -8.14 1.77
N ASN A 28 10.71 -7.08 1.32
CA ASN A 28 12.13 -7.15 0.98
C ASN A 28 12.98 -7.50 2.20
N ILE A 29 12.69 -6.91 3.36
CA ILE A 29 13.40 -7.21 4.61
C ILE A 29 13.12 -8.64 5.05
N ILE A 30 11.87 -9.08 5.03
CA ILE A 30 11.51 -10.45 5.41
C ILE A 30 12.28 -11.45 4.55
N PHE A 31 12.33 -11.21 3.26
CA PHE A 31 13.04 -12.11 2.35
C PHE A 31 14.55 -12.10 2.60
N SER A 32 15.17 -10.92 2.74
CA SER A 32 16.62 -10.82 2.91
C SER A 32 17.10 -11.29 4.29
N GLU A 33 16.31 -11.08 5.33
CA GLU A 33 16.72 -11.41 6.70
C GLU A 33 16.38 -12.83 7.11
N ASN A 34 15.37 -13.44 6.52
CA ASN A 34 14.90 -14.76 6.94
C ASN A 34 14.54 -15.68 5.78
N ALA A 35 15.10 -15.43 4.61
CA ALA A 35 14.93 -16.27 3.41
C ALA A 35 13.45 -16.53 3.04
N GLY A 36 12.60 -15.56 3.33
CA GLY A 36 11.17 -15.67 3.06
C GLY A 36 10.35 -16.40 4.12
N LEU A 37 10.98 -16.84 5.21
CA LEU A 37 10.27 -17.42 6.36
C LEU A 37 9.69 -16.29 7.22
N PRO A 38 8.65 -16.56 8.04
CA PRO A 38 8.07 -15.53 8.89
C PRO A 38 9.11 -14.85 9.78
N LEU A 39 9.03 -13.53 9.87
CA LEU A 39 9.96 -12.74 10.66
C LEU A 39 9.23 -12.11 11.85
N SER A 40 9.92 -12.07 13.01
CA SER A 40 9.37 -11.42 14.20
C SER A 40 8.98 -9.98 13.89
N ARG A 41 7.76 -9.59 14.29
CA ARG A 41 7.25 -8.23 14.10
C ARG A 41 8.15 -7.20 14.80
N ILE A 42 8.64 -7.53 15.98
CA ILE A 42 9.54 -6.65 16.74
C ILE A 42 10.87 -6.47 16.01
N LEU A 43 11.44 -7.55 15.50
CA LEU A 43 12.69 -7.50 14.76
C LEU A 43 12.52 -6.73 13.44
N LEU A 44 11.40 -6.94 12.76
CA LEU A 44 11.06 -6.22 11.53
C LEU A 44 11.01 -4.71 11.78
N ALA A 45 10.32 -4.28 12.84
CA ALA A 45 10.24 -2.86 13.20
C ALA A 45 11.62 -2.28 13.48
N LYS A 46 12.45 -3.04 14.20
CA LYS A 46 13.83 -2.62 14.51
C LYS A 46 14.67 -2.46 13.25
N LYS A 47 14.52 -3.36 12.28
CA LYS A 47 15.24 -3.28 10.99
C LYS A 47 14.83 -2.07 10.18
N ILE A 48 13.57 -1.66 10.29
CA ILE A 48 13.05 -0.46 9.63
C ILE A 48 13.50 0.82 10.36
N GLY A 49 13.85 0.70 11.63
CA GLY A 49 14.26 1.84 12.46
C GLY A 49 13.12 2.49 13.22
N THR A 50 12.11 1.69 13.58
CA THR A 50 10.93 2.17 14.30
C THR A 50 10.59 1.24 15.46
N SER A 51 9.61 1.62 16.25
CA SER A 51 9.06 0.79 17.32
C SER A 51 7.94 -0.11 16.78
N ALA A 52 7.87 -1.34 17.25
CA ALA A 52 6.79 -2.27 16.90
C ALA A 52 5.41 -1.73 17.32
N ASN A 53 5.37 -0.79 18.27
CA ASN A 53 4.13 -0.19 18.75
C ASN A 53 3.81 1.16 18.11
N SER A 54 4.66 1.64 17.18
CA SER A 54 4.39 2.93 16.53
C SER A 54 3.17 2.80 15.60
N SER A 55 2.36 3.87 15.55
CA SER A 55 1.18 3.88 14.70
C SER A 55 1.53 3.84 13.22
N SER A 56 2.65 4.45 12.83
CA SER A 56 3.11 4.40 11.44
C SER A 56 3.48 2.99 10.99
N PHE A 57 4.15 2.23 11.86
CA PHE A 57 4.49 0.84 11.55
C PHE A 57 3.24 -0.04 11.47
N THR A 58 2.33 0.11 12.43
CA THR A 58 1.05 -0.61 12.45
C THR A 58 0.25 -0.34 11.18
N THR A 59 0.18 0.92 10.78
CA THR A 59 -0.55 1.34 9.58
C THR A 59 0.13 0.80 8.31
N LYS A 60 1.46 0.76 8.28
CA LYS A 60 2.21 0.22 7.14
C LYS A 60 1.99 -1.28 6.98
N LEU A 61 1.93 -2.05 8.09
CA LEU A 61 1.61 -3.47 8.04
C LEU A 61 0.23 -3.70 7.43
N ALA A 62 -0.75 -2.89 7.82
CA ALA A 62 -2.10 -2.98 7.26
C ALA A 62 -2.10 -2.68 5.76
N ALA A 63 -1.36 -1.66 5.33
CA ALA A 63 -1.24 -1.32 3.91
C ALA A 63 -0.60 -2.45 3.11
N CYS A 64 0.46 -3.07 3.63
CA CYS A 64 1.11 -4.21 2.97
C CYS A 64 0.14 -5.38 2.77
N GLU A 65 -0.71 -5.64 3.75
CA GLU A 65 -1.72 -6.69 3.66
C GLU A 65 -2.79 -6.34 2.61
N GLU A 66 -3.18 -5.08 2.53
CA GLU A 66 -4.13 -4.60 1.53
C GLU A 66 -3.60 -4.77 0.11
N TYR A 67 -2.30 -4.53 -0.11
CA TYR A 67 -1.65 -4.81 -1.39
C TYR A 67 -1.38 -6.29 -1.62
N GLY A 68 -1.55 -7.12 -0.59
CA GLY A 68 -1.36 -8.56 -0.70
C GLY A 68 0.08 -9.03 -0.69
N VAL A 69 1.02 -8.20 -0.25
CA VAL A 69 2.45 -8.57 -0.26
C VAL A 69 2.92 -9.19 1.04
N THR A 70 2.19 -8.97 2.14
CA THR A 70 2.47 -9.62 3.43
C THR A 70 1.17 -10.05 4.11
N GLU A 71 1.29 -10.89 5.13
CA GLU A 71 0.21 -11.27 6.04
C GLU A 71 0.70 -11.06 7.46
N GLY A 72 -0.16 -10.48 8.29
CA GLY A 72 0.12 -10.21 9.69
C GLY A 72 -0.02 -8.74 10.01
N ARG A 73 -0.53 -8.48 11.21
CA ARG A 73 -0.81 -7.12 11.70
C ARG A 73 -0.21 -6.94 13.09
N TYR A 74 -0.51 -5.83 13.71
CA TYR A 74 0.09 -5.40 14.97
C TYR A 74 -0.12 -6.38 16.14
N LYS A 75 -1.09 -7.29 16.05
CA LYS A 75 -1.34 -8.30 17.09
C LYS A 75 -0.56 -9.58 16.86
N ASP A 76 0.01 -9.77 15.69
CA ASP A 76 0.70 -11.01 15.35
C ASP A 76 2.15 -10.95 15.80
N GLU A 77 2.67 -12.07 16.27
CA GLU A 77 4.06 -12.15 16.69
C GLU A 77 5.02 -12.12 15.51
N THR A 78 4.59 -12.68 14.38
CA THR A 78 5.37 -12.73 13.16
C THR A 78 4.60 -12.16 11.99
N ILE A 79 5.36 -11.64 11.02
CA ILE A 79 4.82 -11.16 9.75
C ILE A 79 5.36 -12.08 8.66
N ARG A 80 4.47 -12.51 7.75
CA ARG A 80 4.82 -13.43 6.68
C ARG A 80 4.78 -12.73 5.33
N ILE A 81 5.73 -13.08 4.48
CA ILE A 81 5.69 -12.67 3.08
C ILE A 81 4.71 -13.60 2.33
N THR A 82 3.92 -13.04 1.41
CA THR A 82 3.03 -13.83 0.57
C THR A 82 3.75 -14.31 -0.70
N SER A 83 3.11 -15.19 -1.46
CA SER A 83 3.63 -15.58 -2.79
C SER A 83 3.80 -14.35 -3.68
N LEU A 84 2.85 -13.42 -3.63
CA LEU A 84 2.92 -12.17 -4.39
C LEU A 84 4.10 -11.32 -3.94
N GLY A 85 4.28 -11.17 -2.62
CA GLY A 85 5.43 -10.44 -2.06
C GLY A 85 6.75 -11.06 -2.47
N THR A 86 6.83 -12.39 -2.48
CA THR A 86 8.03 -13.12 -2.92
C THR A 86 8.29 -12.90 -4.41
N ALA A 87 7.26 -12.92 -5.23
CA ALA A 87 7.40 -12.66 -6.66
C ALA A 87 7.94 -11.25 -6.95
N ILE A 88 7.70 -10.31 -6.05
CA ILE A 88 8.26 -8.96 -6.18
C ILE A 88 9.68 -8.88 -5.59
N ALA A 89 9.86 -9.40 -4.37
CA ALA A 89 11.15 -9.31 -3.66
C ALA A 89 12.24 -10.18 -4.28
N ALA A 90 11.86 -11.31 -4.87
CA ALA A 90 12.78 -12.31 -5.42
C ALA A 90 12.31 -12.81 -6.78
N SER A 91 11.94 -11.89 -7.66
CA SER A 91 11.46 -12.21 -9.00
C SER A 91 12.53 -12.94 -9.81
N LYS A 92 12.10 -13.94 -10.60
CA LYS A 92 12.98 -14.70 -11.49
C LYS A 92 13.44 -13.85 -12.68
N ASP A 93 12.57 -12.99 -13.17
CA ASP A 93 12.83 -12.15 -14.33
C ASP A 93 11.95 -10.89 -14.29
N LYS A 94 12.13 -10.03 -15.27
CA LYS A 94 11.37 -8.77 -15.36
C LYS A 94 9.88 -8.98 -15.56
N ASN A 95 9.50 -10.07 -16.24
CA ASN A 95 8.07 -10.36 -16.49
C ASN A 95 7.36 -10.74 -15.20
N GLU A 96 7.94 -11.60 -14.39
CA GLU A 96 7.38 -11.97 -13.09
C GLU A 96 7.25 -10.73 -12.20
N TYR A 97 8.28 -9.90 -12.15
CA TYR A 97 8.28 -8.66 -11.38
C TYR A 97 7.16 -7.73 -11.82
N SER A 98 7.06 -7.49 -13.13
CA SER A 98 6.04 -6.59 -13.69
C SER A 98 4.61 -7.10 -13.45
N GLU A 99 4.39 -8.39 -13.66
CA GLU A 99 3.07 -8.99 -13.40
C GLU A 99 2.70 -8.91 -11.93
N ALA A 100 3.62 -9.21 -11.04
CA ALA A 100 3.39 -9.16 -9.61
C ALA A 100 3.10 -7.73 -9.13
N LEU A 101 3.83 -6.74 -9.63
CA LEU A 101 3.56 -5.33 -9.33
C LEU A 101 2.15 -4.94 -9.77
N THR A 102 1.75 -5.33 -10.97
CA THR A 102 0.43 -5.02 -11.51
C THR A 102 -0.66 -5.62 -10.64
N ILE A 103 -0.50 -6.86 -10.21
CA ILE A 103 -1.47 -7.54 -9.33
C ILE A 103 -1.55 -6.79 -8.00
N ALA A 104 -0.42 -6.48 -7.38
CA ALA A 104 -0.39 -5.78 -6.09
C ALA A 104 -1.03 -4.40 -6.17
N LEU A 105 -0.73 -3.63 -7.22
CA LEU A 105 -1.28 -2.29 -7.42
C LEU A 105 -2.79 -2.29 -7.59
N ASN A 106 -3.36 -3.37 -8.11
CA ASN A 106 -4.80 -3.50 -8.33
C ASN A 106 -5.52 -4.32 -7.25
N LYS A 107 -4.79 -4.83 -6.27
CA LYS A 107 -5.39 -5.62 -5.20
C LYS A 107 -6.38 -4.83 -4.35
N PRO A 108 -6.06 -3.59 -3.91
CA PRO A 108 -7.05 -2.79 -3.22
C PRO A 108 -8.21 -2.45 -4.16
N GLU A 109 -9.42 -2.77 -3.74
CA GLU A 109 -10.63 -2.61 -4.55
C GLU A 109 -10.80 -1.18 -5.09
N ILE A 110 -10.46 -0.19 -4.26
CA ILE A 110 -10.62 1.21 -4.65
C ILE A 110 -9.69 1.59 -5.82
N PHE A 111 -8.50 0.99 -5.89
CA PHE A 111 -7.57 1.26 -6.99
C PHE A 111 -8.01 0.57 -8.27
N GLU A 112 -8.60 -0.62 -8.16
CA GLU A 112 -9.21 -1.29 -9.29
C GLU A 112 -10.37 -0.46 -9.85
N LYS A 113 -11.22 0.07 -8.98
CA LYS A 113 -12.32 0.96 -9.35
C LYS A 113 -11.82 2.20 -10.08
N LEU A 114 -10.77 2.84 -9.53
CA LEU A 114 -10.17 4.01 -10.15
C LEU A 114 -9.67 3.68 -11.55
N ASN A 115 -8.97 2.57 -11.71
CA ASN A 115 -8.44 2.15 -13.01
C ASN A 115 -9.55 1.89 -14.02
N SER A 116 -10.69 1.38 -13.57
CA SER A 116 -11.86 1.19 -14.43
C SER A 116 -12.44 2.52 -14.91
N LEU A 117 -12.37 3.57 -14.09
CA LEU A 117 -12.90 4.88 -14.41
C LEU A 117 -12.00 5.69 -15.36
N ILE A 118 -10.67 5.63 -15.15
CA ILE A 118 -9.72 6.43 -15.91
C ILE A 118 -9.01 5.64 -17.03
N GLY A 119 -9.18 4.33 -17.06
CA GLY A 119 -8.48 3.46 -18.00
C GLY A 119 -7.01 3.30 -17.67
N ASN A 120 -6.28 2.64 -18.56
CA ASN A 120 -4.83 2.42 -18.42
C ASN A 120 -3.99 3.56 -18.99
N SER A 121 -4.64 4.66 -19.35
CA SER A 121 -3.99 5.84 -19.92
C SER A 121 -3.40 6.73 -18.82
N GLU A 122 -2.91 7.89 -19.22
CA GLU A 122 -2.30 8.85 -18.33
C GLU A 122 -3.18 9.19 -17.12
N ILE A 123 -2.52 9.49 -16.00
CA ILE A 123 -3.22 9.95 -14.79
C ILE A 123 -3.86 11.31 -15.11
N PRO A 124 -5.13 11.53 -14.75
CA PRO A 124 -5.75 12.84 -14.87
C PRO A 124 -4.99 13.88 -14.04
N GLU A 125 -5.20 15.15 -14.37
CA GLU A 125 -4.68 16.25 -13.55
C GLU A 125 -5.22 16.13 -12.12
N ASP A 126 -4.46 16.66 -11.18
CA ASP A 126 -4.75 16.54 -9.75
C ASP A 126 -6.17 16.95 -9.39
N GLU A 127 -6.66 18.04 -9.98
CA GLU A 127 -8.02 18.53 -9.70
C GLU A 127 -9.08 17.52 -10.14
N LEU A 128 -8.94 16.97 -11.35
CA LEU A 128 -9.87 15.95 -11.83
C LEU A 128 -9.80 14.69 -10.99
N LEU A 129 -8.60 14.29 -10.61
CA LEU A 129 -8.39 13.12 -9.76
C LEU A 129 -9.05 13.31 -8.39
N ARG A 130 -8.96 14.50 -7.79
CA ARG A 130 -9.64 14.83 -6.54
C ARG A 130 -11.16 14.73 -6.70
N ASN A 131 -11.68 15.22 -7.80
CA ASN A 131 -13.12 15.17 -8.08
C ASN A 131 -13.61 13.73 -8.23
N ILE A 132 -12.86 12.90 -8.94
CA ILE A 132 -13.17 11.46 -9.07
C ILE A 132 -13.14 10.80 -7.69
N ALA A 133 -12.13 11.10 -6.90
CA ALA A 133 -11.97 10.53 -5.55
C ALA A 133 -13.20 10.84 -4.68
N ILE A 134 -13.65 12.08 -4.68
CA ILE A 134 -14.78 12.49 -3.85
C ILE A 134 -16.11 11.97 -4.40
N ARG A 135 -16.37 12.16 -5.69
CA ARG A 135 -17.67 11.84 -6.31
C ARG A 135 -17.88 10.36 -6.55
N ASP A 136 -16.86 9.72 -7.13
CA ASP A 136 -17.02 8.35 -7.62
C ASP A 136 -16.50 7.30 -6.65
N LEU A 137 -15.50 7.65 -5.85
CA LEU A 137 -14.85 6.71 -4.92
C LEU A 137 -15.26 6.93 -3.46
N GLY A 138 -15.95 8.01 -3.16
CA GLY A 138 -16.41 8.30 -1.80
C GLY A 138 -15.30 8.61 -0.81
N ILE A 139 -14.17 9.13 -1.28
CA ILE A 139 -13.06 9.56 -0.43
C ILE A 139 -13.45 10.86 0.27
N HIS A 140 -13.22 10.94 1.59
CA HIS A 140 -13.48 12.16 2.33
C HIS A 140 -12.55 13.28 1.85
N HIS A 141 -13.07 14.51 1.79
CA HIS A 141 -12.28 15.64 1.28
C HIS A 141 -10.97 15.88 2.03
N ASP A 142 -10.92 15.57 3.33
CA ASP A 142 -9.70 15.70 4.14
C ASP A 142 -8.64 14.66 3.78
N GLN A 143 -9.00 13.59 3.07
CA GLN A 143 -8.11 12.52 2.68
C GLN A 143 -7.69 12.59 1.21
N THR A 144 -8.25 13.51 0.45
CA THR A 144 -8.03 13.57 -1.00
C THR A 144 -6.57 13.83 -1.38
N GLU A 145 -5.88 14.72 -0.68
CA GLU A 145 -4.48 15.02 -0.99
C GLU A 145 -3.59 13.80 -0.78
N GLU A 146 -3.77 13.10 0.32
CA GLU A 146 -3.05 11.87 0.61
C GLU A 146 -3.33 10.81 -0.46
N PHE A 147 -4.61 10.65 -0.82
CA PHE A 147 -5.02 9.69 -1.84
C PHE A 147 -4.35 10.01 -3.20
N VAL A 148 -4.38 11.27 -3.62
CA VAL A 148 -3.77 11.71 -4.87
C VAL A 148 -2.26 11.42 -4.88
N GLU A 149 -1.56 11.71 -3.79
CA GLU A 149 -0.13 11.45 -3.69
C GLU A 149 0.20 9.97 -3.80
N ILE A 150 -0.61 9.12 -3.17
CA ILE A 150 -0.45 7.66 -3.24
C ILE A 150 -0.68 7.17 -4.68
N ILE A 151 -1.72 7.65 -5.34
CA ILE A 151 -2.02 7.29 -6.73
C ILE A 151 -0.85 7.68 -7.65
N LYS A 152 -0.31 8.88 -7.48
CA LYS A 152 0.81 9.35 -8.29
C LYS A 152 2.06 8.48 -8.07
N ALA A 153 2.35 8.14 -6.82
CA ALA A 153 3.47 7.27 -6.48
C ALA A 153 3.30 5.87 -7.08
N ASN A 154 2.10 5.30 -6.97
CA ASN A 154 1.80 3.98 -7.52
C ASN A 154 1.90 3.95 -9.04
N LYS A 155 1.49 5.03 -9.70
CA LYS A 155 1.61 5.12 -11.15
C LYS A 155 3.07 5.17 -11.61
N LYS A 156 3.94 5.83 -10.88
CA LYS A 156 5.38 5.83 -11.17
C LYS A 156 5.99 4.43 -11.08
N LEU A 157 5.48 3.61 -10.17
CA LEU A 157 5.96 2.24 -9.99
C LEU A 157 5.38 1.30 -11.05
N SER A 158 4.22 1.64 -11.63
CA SER A 158 3.53 0.78 -12.58
C SER A 158 4.37 0.50 -13.82
N PRO A 159 4.50 -0.79 -14.22
CA PRO A 159 5.27 -1.16 -15.42
C PRO A 159 4.75 -0.52 -16.71
N ILE A 160 3.46 -0.21 -16.77
CA ILE A 160 2.83 0.42 -17.93
C ILE A 160 3.39 1.83 -18.15
N TYR A 161 3.70 2.56 -17.08
CA TYR A 161 4.23 3.92 -17.16
C TYR A 161 5.75 3.97 -17.26
N SER A 162 6.44 2.94 -16.81
CA SER A 162 7.91 2.90 -16.86
C SER A 162 8.48 2.58 -18.24
N LYS A 163 7.61 2.26 -19.20
CA LYS A 163 8.01 1.93 -20.59
C LYS A 163 7.95 3.12 -21.55
N SER A 164 7.51 4.27 -21.08
CA SER A 164 7.43 5.45 -21.94
C SER A 164 8.73 6.25 -21.96
#